data_8d0d45e0d89f86dfb4a91b0da0125ad1
#
_entry.id   8d0d45e0d89f86dfb4a91b0da0125ad1
#
_cell.length_a   1.000
_cell.length_b   1.000
_cell.length_c   1.000
_cell.angle_alpha   90.00
_cell.angle_beta   90.00
_cell.angle_gamma   90.00
#
_symmetry.space_group_name_H-M   'P 1'
#
loop_
_entity.id
_entity.type
_entity.pdbx_description
1 polymer ?
#
loop_
_entity_poly.entity_id
_entity_poly.type
_entity_poly.pdbx_seq_one_letter_code
_entity_poly.pdbx_strand_id
1 'polypeptide(L)'
;MNTTANNTQEETLFAINHPDIATQRNPRALLGGCALIILSLGSLTGSFLLKDLSPTLSMLALVISGLLIGYALYLLFGRNSYKVYLPTGSEVKEKIIFFEGTEKKTLMESLENGDFYTTVLPQTSNNNGCIRLDILHSLDVNFAAAQLMEYEPYTFYPSSPIFYYEGEKARELKLYVAEMK
;
A
#
# COMPACT_ATOMS: atom_id res chain seq x y z
N MET A 1 -12.89 16.79 40.02
CA MET A 1 -12.84 15.50 39.27
C MET A 1 -12.91 15.84 37.80
N ASN A 2 -11.74 15.97 37.15
CA ASN A 2 -11.65 16.22 35.74
C ASN A 2 -11.52 14.87 35.02
N THR A 3 -12.61 14.43 34.45
CA THR A 3 -12.63 13.27 33.56
C THR A 3 -12.07 13.74 32.21
N THR A 4 -10.79 13.56 31.99
CA THR A 4 -10.19 13.68 30.68
C THR A 4 -10.72 12.53 29.83
N ALA A 5 -11.71 12.81 29.01
CA ALA A 5 -12.12 11.91 27.95
C ALA A 5 -10.91 11.80 27.00
N ASN A 6 -10.16 10.70 27.13
CA ASN A 6 -9.21 10.27 26.12
C ASN A 6 -10.01 10.01 24.84
N ASN A 7 -9.95 10.95 23.91
CA ASN A 7 -10.25 10.69 22.50
C ASN A 7 -9.19 9.70 21.99
N THR A 8 -9.38 8.43 22.25
CA THR A 8 -8.74 7.38 21.52
C THR A 8 -9.37 7.42 20.13
N GLN A 9 -8.81 8.23 19.22
CA GLN A 9 -9.04 8.02 17.80
C GLN A 9 -8.66 6.56 17.58
N GLU A 10 -9.66 5.76 17.20
CA GLU A 10 -9.45 4.35 16.88
C GLU A 10 -8.46 4.26 15.74
N GLU A 11 -7.20 3.95 16.08
CA GLU A 11 -6.10 3.91 15.13
C GLU A 11 -6.34 2.76 14.16
N THR A 12 -6.47 3.09 12.89
CA THR A 12 -6.57 2.07 11.82
C THR A 12 -5.18 1.60 11.43
N LEU A 13 -5.03 0.31 11.16
CA LEU A 13 -3.76 -0.33 10.81
C LEU A 13 -3.00 0.41 9.69
N PHE A 14 -3.71 0.89 8.67
CA PHE A 14 -3.07 1.56 7.54
C PHE A 14 -2.65 3.01 7.83
N ALA A 15 -3.21 3.64 8.87
CA ALA A 15 -2.89 5.00 9.30
C ALA A 15 -1.85 5.04 10.42
N ILE A 16 -1.52 3.88 11.01
CA ILE A 16 -0.64 3.81 12.17
C ILE A 16 0.81 4.17 11.82
N ASN A 17 1.44 4.95 12.69
CA ASN A 17 2.88 5.20 12.67
C ASN A 17 3.59 4.17 13.56
N HIS A 18 3.87 2.98 13.01
CA HIS A 18 4.69 2.00 13.72
C HIS A 18 6.16 2.41 13.66
N PRO A 19 6.93 2.33 14.77
CA PRO A 19 8.33 2.77 14.81
C PRO A 19 9.22 2.04 13.80
N ASP A 20 8.91 0.77 13.51
CA ASP A 20 9.69 -0.04 12.57
C ASP A 20 9.19 0.04 11.12
N ILE A 21 8.18 0.85 10.83
CA ILE A 21 7.68 1.07 9.47
C ILE A 21 7.94 2.51 9.05
N ALA A 22 8.76 2.68 8.02
CA ALA A 22 9.02 3.98 7.44
C ALA A 22 8.47 4.08 6.01
N THR A 23 7.97 5.26 5.67
CA THR A 23 7.59 5.56 4.29
C THR A 23 8.81 6.08 3.53
N GLN A 24 9.22 5.37 2.47
CA GLN A 24 10.33 5.75 1.62
C GLN A 24 9.86 6.10 0.21
N ARG A 25 10.57 7.01 -0.44
CA ARG A 25 10.34 7.33 -1.84
C ARG A 25 10.93 6.24 -2.73
N ASN A 26 10.24 5.90 -3.79
CA ASN A 26 10.71 4.91 -4.76
C ASN A 26 11.90 5.47 -5.57
N PRO A 27 13.14 4.96 -5.37
CA PRO A 27 14.32 5.48 -6.06
C PRO A 27 14.25 5.22 -7.57
N ARG A 28 13.55 4.18 -8.02
CA ARG A 28 13.37 3.89 -9.45
C ARG A 28 12.48 4.95 -10.11
N ALA A 29 11.44 5.41 -9.43
CA ALA A 29 10.58 6.48 -9.93
C ALA A 29 11.35 7.81 -10.03
N LEU A 30 12.20 8.10 -9.03
CA LEU A 30 13.04 9.29 -9.03
C LEU A 30 14.03 9.26 -10.22
N LEU A 31 14.77 8.16 -10.39
CA LEU A 31 15.71 8.01 -11.50
C LEU A 31 15.00 8.08 -12.86
N GLY A 32 13.86 7.39 -13.00
CA GLY A 32 13.05 7.44 -14.22
C GLY A 32 12.57 8.85 -14.54
N GLY A 33 12.08 9.59 -13.54
CA GLY A 33 11.67 10.99 -13.70
C GLY A 33 12.81 11.89 -14.17
N CYS A 34 14.01 11.77 -13.56
CA CYS A 34 15.19 12.53 -13.98
C CYS A 34 15.62 12.18 -15.42
N ALA A 35 15.62 10.90 -15.80
CA ALA A 35 15.95 10.47 -17.15
C ALA A 35 14.98 11.03 -18.20
N LEU A 36 13.67 11.05 -17.86
CA LEU A 36 12.65 11.62 -18.76
C LEU A 36 12.77 13.14 -18.90
N ILE A 37 13.20 13.86 -17.88
CA ILE A 37 13.49 15.30 -17.99
C ILE A 37 14.64 15.53 -18.99
N ILE A 38 15.72 14.77 -18.89
CA ILE A 38 16.86 14.88 -19.81
C ILE A 38 16.42 14.59 -21.25
N LEU A 39 15.62 13.54 -21.47
CA LEU A 39 15.06 13.18 -22.77
C LEU A 39 14.15 14.29 -23.32
N SER A 40 13.32 14.89 -22.46
CA SER A 40 12.42 15.96 -22.88
C SER A 40 13.17 17.22 -23.30
N LEU A 41 14.26 17.58 -22.59
CA LEU A 41 15.13 18.69 -22.94
C LEU A 41 15.83 18.42 -24.30
N GLY A 42 16.29 17.18 -24.54
CA GLY A 42 16.84 16.78 -25.82
C GLY A 42 15.81 16.90 -26.96
N SER A 43 14.57 16.46 -26.73
CA SER A 43 13.49 16.60 -27.72
C SER A 43 13.12 18.05 -27.96
N LEU A 44 13.12 18.89 -26.93
CA LEU A 44 12.87 20.32 -27.04
C LEU A 44 13.94 21.03 -27.88
N THR A 45 15.23 20.79 -27.57
CA THR A 45 16.35 21.33 -28.38
C THR A 45 16.30 20.83 -29.81
N GLY A 46 16.01 19.54 -30.00
CA GLY A 46 15.83 18.95 -31.35
C GLY A 46 14.71 19.63 -32.14
N SER A 47 13.60 20.00 -31.49
CA SER A 47 12.51 20.70 -32.15
C SER A 47 12.95 22.06 -32.71
N PHE A 48 13.79 22.81 -32.02
CA PHE A 48 14.33 24.09 -32.51
C PHE A 48 15.27 23.89 -33.71
N LEU A 49 16.11 22.84 -33.69
CA LEU A 49 17.01 22.54 -34.80
C LEU A 49 16.28 22.06 -36.06
N LEU A 50 15.15 21.37 -35.89
CA LEU A 50 14.35 20.85 -36.99
C LEU A 50 13.38 21.88 -37.62
N LYS A 51 13.23 23.05 -37.01
CA LYS A 51 12.27 24.05 -37.41
C LYS A 51 12.47 24.50 -38.87
N ASP A 52 13.71 24.72 -39.29
CA ASP A 52 14.08 25.15 -40.62
C ASP A 52 14.10 24.01 -41.67
N LEU A 53 14.23 22.76 -41.22
CA LEU A 53 14.25 21.58 -42.07
C LEU A 53 12.83 21.04 -42.34
N SER A 54 12.01 20.94 -41.29
CA SER A 54 10.63 20.45 -41.37
C SER A 54 9.78 20.97 -40.23
N PRO A 55 8.86 21.91 -40.48
CA PRO A 55 7.98 22.44 -39.45
C PRO A 55 7.12 21.36 -38.78
N THR A 56 6.72 20.33 -39.53
CA THR A 56 5.90 19.21 -38.99
C THR A 56 6.66 18.39 -37.99
N LEU A 57 7.93 18.02 -38.26
CA LEU A 57 8.77 17.29 -37.35
C LEU A 57 9.12 18.10 -36.09
N SER A 58 9.35 19.41 -36.26
CA SER A 58 9.56 20.33 -35.14
C SER A 58 8.36 20.35 -34.19
N MET A 59 7.13 20.45 -34.71
CA MET A 59 5.90 20.46 -33.95
C MET A 59 5.69 19.12 -33.22
N LEU A 60 5.97 17.99 -33.89
CA LEU A 60 5.87 16.67 -33.29
C LEU A 60 6.85 16.51 -32.14
N ALA A 61 8.11 16.93 -32.29
CA ALA A 61 9.12 16.89 -31.25
C ALA A 61 8.73 17.75 -30.02
N LEU A 62 8.10 18.88 -30.25
CA LEU A 62 7.59 19.76 -29.19
C LEU A 62 6.45 19.10 -28.39
N VAL A 63 5.51 18.44 -29.06
CA VAL A 63 4.41 17.71 -28.41
C VAL A 63 4.98 16.55 -27.59
N ILE A 64 5.92 15.77 -28.14
CA ILE A 64 6.57 14.67 -27.41
C ILE A 64 7.29 15.20 -26.17
N SER A 65 8.01 16.32 -26.27
CA SER A 65 8.69 16.94 -25.14
C SER A 65 7.69 17.30 -24.01
N GLY A 66 6.56 17.90 -24.37
CA GLY A 66 5.52 18.23 -23.40
C GLY A 66 4.94 17.00 -22.65
N LEU A 67 4.69 15.92 -23.39
CA LEU A 67 4.22 14.65 -22.79
C LEU A 67 5.27 14.02 -21.86
N LEU A 68 6.54 14.03 -22.26
CA LEU A 68 7.64 13.53 -21.45
C LEU A 68 7.81 14.33 -20.17
N ILE A 69 7.70 15.65 -20.20
CA ILE A 69 7.74 16.52 -19.01
C ILE A 69 6.57 16.19 -18.08
N GLY A 70 5.35 16.12 -18.60
CA GLY A 70 4.15 15.80 -17.81
C GLY A 70 4.29 14.46 -17.09
N TYR A 71 4.76 13.43 -17.79
CA TYR A 71 4.98 12.11 -17.20
C TYR A 71 6.17 12.10 -16.20
N ALA A 72 7.24 12.85 -16.47
CA ALA A 72 8.36 13.01 -15.54
C ALA A 72 7.91 13.67 -14.23
N LEU A 73 7.12 14.74 -14.31
CA LEU A 73 6.55 15.40 -13.14
C LEU A 73 5.64 14.46 -12.35
N TYR A 74 4.81 13.67 -13.04
CA TYR A 74 4.00 12.64 -12.38
C TYR A 74 4.86 11.63 -11.62
N LEU A 75 5.99 11.15 -12.18
CA LEU A 75 6.91 10.25 -11.50
C LEU A 75 7.63 10.90 -10.31
N LEU A 76 7.96 12.19 -10.38
CA LEU A 76 8.69 12.91 -9.34
C LEU A 76 7.80 13.34 -8.19
N PHE A 77 6.58 13.81 -8.48
CA PHE A 77 5.67 14.40 -7.50
C PHE A 77 4.45 13.54 -7.19
N GLY A 78 4.19 12.49 -7.97
CA GLY A 78 3.14 11.50 -7.69
C GLY A 78 3.41 10.73 -6.41
N ARG A 79 2.40 10.01 -5.90
CA ARG A 79 2.49 9.16 -4.70
C ARG A 79 3.34 7.90 -4.96
N ASN A 80 4.62 8.08 -5.27
CA ASN A 80 5.59 7.00 -5.49
C ASN A 80 6.34 6.66 -4.19
N SER A 81 5.63 6.64 -3.07
CA SER A 81 6.15 6.19 -1.78
C SER A 81 5.64 4.79 -1.46
N TYR A 82 6.46 4.00 -0.81
CA TYR A 82 6.13 2.67 -0.31
C TYR A 82 6.56 2.54 1.15
N LYS A 83 5.88 1.67 1.89
CA LYS A 83 6.21 1.37 3.28
C LYS A 83 7.34 0.34 3.32
N VAL A 84 8.28 0.52 4.23
CA VAL A 84 9.44 -0.36 4.44
C VAL A 84 9.51 -0.75 5.89
N TYR A 85 9.73 -2.03 6.15
CA TYR A 85 10.04 -2.55 7.47
C TYR A 85 11.53 -2.31 7.75
N LEU A 86 11.83 -1.38 8.65
CA LEU A 86 13.18 -0.86 8.89
C LEU A 86 14.21 -1.93 9.28
N PRO A 87 13.89 -2.93 10.16
CA PRO A 87 14.87 -3.92 10.58
C PRO A 87 15.48 -4.74 9.43
N THR A 88 14.71 -4.96 8.35
CA THR A 88 15.18 -5.77 7.21
C THR A 88 15.28 -4.98 5.90
N GLY A 89 14.74 -3.76 5.85
CA GLY A 89 14.65 -2.97 4.63
C GLY A 89 13.63 -3.52 3.61
N SER A 90 12.79 -4.45 4.03
CA SER A 90 11.81 -5.11 3.16
C SER A 90 10.58 -4.25 2.93
N GLU A 91 10.07 -4.26 1.68
CA GLU A 91 8.82 -3.57 1.33
C GLU A 91 7.63 -4.20 2.08
N VAL A 92 6.76 -3.34 2.62
CA VAL A 92 5.51 -3.75 3.29
C VAL A 92 4.35 -3.59 2.32
N LYS A 93 3.58 -4.68 2.16
CA LYS A 93 2.38 -4.73 1.34
C LYS A 93 1.13 -4.67 2.20
N GLU A 94 0.11 -4.03 1.64
CA GLU A 94 -1.24 -3.96 2.20
C GLU A 94 -2.13 -4.99 1.51
N LYS A 95 -2.93 -5.72 2.28
CA LYS A 95 -3.97 -6.62 1.76
C LYS A 95 -5.23 -6.45 2.57
N ILE A 96 -6.37 -6.50 1.89
CA ILE A 96 -7.71 -6.42 2.49
C ILE A 96 -8.46 -7.68 2.10
N ILE A 97 -9.12 -8.32 3.07
CA ILE A 97 -9.94 -9.51 2.85
C ILE A 97 -11.28 -9.30 3.56
N PHE A 98 -12.37 -9.72 2.91
CA PHE A 98 -13.72 -9.56 3.43
C PHE A 98 -14.28 -10.91 3.88
N PHE A 99 -15.03 -10.90 4.98
CA PHE A 99 -15.62 -12.07 5.62
C PHE A 99 -17.08 -11.81 6.00
N GLU A 100 -17.83 -12.87 6.23
CA GLU A 100 -19.16 -12.75 6.77
C GLU A 100 -19.14 -12.43 8.27
N GLY A 101 -20.21 -11.79 8.77
CA GLY A 101 -20.32 -11.42 10.18
C GLY A 101 -20.23 -12.60 11.15
N THR A 102 -20.67 -13.79 10.72
CA THR A 102 -20.60 -15.05 11.49
C THR A 102 -19.18 -15.51 11.79
N GLU A 103 -18.21 -15.11 10.97
CA GLU A 103 -16.81 -15.52 11.08
C GLU A 103 -15.99 -14.65 12.02
N LYS A 104 -16.55 -13.50 12.47
CA LYS A 104 -15.86 -12.53 13.33
C LYS A 104 -15.21 -13.17 14.56
N LYS A 105 -15.96 -14.02 15.28
CA LYS A 105 -15.45 -14.65 16.50
C LYS A 105 -14.28 -15.56 16.25
N THR A 106 -14.37 -16.42 15.23
CA THR A 106 -13.32 -17.36 14.85
C THR A 106 -12.05 -16.62 14.39
N LEU A 107 -12.23 -15.56 13.58
CA LEU A 107 -11.12 -14.71 13.15
C LEU A 107 -10.44 -14.01 14.32
N MET A 108 -11.22 -13.49 15.28
CA MET A 108 -10.69 -12.84 16.47
C MET A 108 -9.85 -13.81 17.31
N GLU A 109 -10.38 -15.00 17.58
CA GLU A 109 -9.67 -16.06 18.32
C GLU A 109 -8.37 -16.47 17.62
N SER A 110 -8.39 -16.57 16.28
CA SER A 110 -7.19 -16.90 15.49
C SER A 110 -6.14 -15.79 15.53
N LEU A 111 -6.56 -14.52 15.47
CA LEU A 111 -5.65 -13.39 15.58
C LEU A 111 -5.05 -13.28 16.99
N GLU A 112 -5.85 -13.47 18.04
CA GLU A 112 -5.37 -13.42 19.43
C GLU A 112 -4.35 -14.54 19.72
N ASN A 113 -4.61 -15.76 19.27
CA ASN A 113 -3.74 -16.90 19.49
C ASN A 113 -2.55 -16.95 18.53
N GLY A 114 -2.65 -16.28 17.38
CA GLY A 114 -1.70 -16.39 16.27
C GLY A 114 -1.67 -17.78 15.67
N ASP A 115 -2.81 -18.49 15.68
CA ASP A 115 -2.98 -19.81 15.06
C ASP A 115 -3.86 -19.66 13.81
N PHE A 116 -3.20 -19.75 12.67
CA PHE A 116 -3.83 -19.56 11.37
C PHE A 116 -4.12 -20.89 10.64
N TYR A 117 -3.60 -22.02 11.13
CA TYR A 117 -3.78 -23.32 10.49
C TYR A 117 -5.10 -24.01 10.84
N THR A 118 -5.61 -23.75 12.04
CA THR A 118 -6.87 -24.37 12.52
C THR A 118 -8.11 -23.60 12.06
N THR A 119 -7.92 -22.40 11.56
CA THR A 119 -9.00 -21.53 11.14
C THR A 119 -9.54 -22.00 9.78
N VAL A 120 -10.83 -22.30 9.76
CA VAL A 120 -11.53 -22.63 8.50
C VAL A 120 -11.45 -21.42 7.57
N LEU A 121 -10.82 -21.61 6.40
CA LEU A 121 -10.74 -20.56 5.38
C LEU A 121 -12.17 -20.17 4.96
N PRO A 122 -12.51 -18.88 4.99
CA PRO A 122 -13.82 -18.45 4.52
C PRO A 122 -13.99 -18.76 3.05
N GLN A 123 -15.12 -19.34 2.70
CA GLN A 123 -15.40 -19.75 1.32
C GLN A 123 -15.88 -18.59 0.42
N THR A 124 -15.97 -17.39 0.95
CA THR A 124 -16.54 -16.26 0.21
C THR A 124 -15.47 -15.24 -0.17
N SER A 125 -15.05 -15.31 -1.42
CA SER A 125 -14.26 -14.26 -2.09
C SER A 125 -15.13 -13.06 -2.53
N ASN A 126 -16.28 -12.86 -1.94
CA ASN A 126 -17.15 -11.73 -2.28
C ASN A 126 -16.74 -10.50 -1.46
N ASN A 127 -16.37 -9.41 -2.14
CA ASN A 127 -16.06 -8.10 -1.57
C ASN A 127 -17.21 -7.43 -0.78
N ASN A 128 -18.21 -8.17 -0.37
CA ASN A 128 -19.44 -7.69 0.27
C ASN A 128 -19.60 -8.16 1.72
N GLY A 129 -18.54 -8.66 2.36
CA GLY A 129 -18.58 -9.09 3.76
C GLY A 129 -18.74 -7.91 4.73
N CYS A 130 -19.40 -8.16 5.86
CA CYS A 130 -19.56 -7.18 6.94
C CYS A 130 -18.30 -7.03 7.79
N ILE A 131 -17.38 -7.97 7.72
CA ILE A 131 -16.10 -7.96 8.42
C ILE A 131 -14.99 -7.82 7.38
N ARG A 132 -14.05 -6.91 7.65
CA ARG A 132 -12.87 -6.66 6.83
C ARG A 132 -11.63 -6.93 7.67
N LEU A 133 -10.73 -7.76 7.16
CA LEU A 133 -9.43 -8.01 7.74
C LEU A 133 -8.40 -7.18 6.97
N ASP A 134 -7.86 -6.17 7.64
CA ASP A 134 -6.77 -5.35 7.14
C ASP A 134 -5.44 -5.98 7.55
N ILE A 135 -4.54 -6.14 6.60
CA ILE A 135 -3.26 -6.84 6.81
C ILE A 135 -2.12 -6.01 6.22
N LEU A 136 -1.06 -5.85 7.01
CA LEU A 136 0.25 -5.40 6.56
C LEU A 136 1.22 -6.57 6.65
N HIS A 137 2.01 -6.82 5.62
CA HIS A 137 3.06 -7.85 5.70
C HIS A 137 4.30 -7.42 4.91
N SER A 138 5.47 -7.74 5.45
CA SER A 138 6.74 -7.54 4.74
C SER A 138 6.94 -8.60 3.66
N LEU A 139 7.63 -8.27 2.57
CA LEU A 139 7.90 -9.23 1.50
C LEU A 139 8.81 -10.37 1.95
N ASP A 140 9.73 -10.09 2.87
CA ASP A 140 10.66 -11.06 3.48
C ASP A 140 10.01 -11.91 4.59
N VAL A 141 8.73 -11.67 4.89
CA VAL A 141 7.93 -12.45 5.83
C VAL A 141 8.37 -12.36 7.30
N ASN A 142 9.19 -11.37 7.65
CA ASN A 142 9.65 -11.17 9.03
C ASN A 142 8.71 -10.33 9.89
N PHE A 143 7.79 -9.61 9.25
CA PHE A 143 6.81 -8.76 9.90
C PHE A 143 5.43 -8.91 9.27
N ALA A 144 4.41 -9.00 10.11
CA ALA A 144 3.02 -8.87 9.71
C ALA A 144 2.21 -8.18 10.82
N ALA A 145 1.16 -7.48 10.42
CA ALA A 145 0.19 -6.93 11.36
C ALA A 145 -1.21 -7.10 10.77
N ALA A 146 -2.20 -7.30 11.65
CA ALA A 146 -3.57 -7.52 11.24
C ALA A 146 -4.55 -6.79 12.16
N GLN A 147 -5.67 -6.34 11.61
CA GLN A 147 -6.76 -5.70 12.35
C GLN A 147 -8.10 -6.07 11.73
N LEU A 148 -9.07 -6.43 12.58
CA LEU A 148 -10.44 -6.61 12.14
C LEU A 148 -11.18 -5.27 12.15
N MET A 149 -11.90 -5.04 11.07
CA MET A 149 -12.79 -3.91 10.87
C MET A 149 -14.21 -4.43 10.67
N GLU A 150 -15.19 -3.77 11.26
CA GLU A 150 -16.61 -4.09 11.13
C GLU A 150 -17.32 -3.01 10.35
N TYR A 151 -18.21 -3.43 9.46
CA TYR A 151 -19.02 -2.49 8.69
C TYR A 151 -20.15 -1.93 9.55
N GLU A 152 -20.09 -0.64 9.80
CA GLU A 152 -21.23 0.15 10.27
C GLU A 152 -21.79 0.99 9.11
N PRO A 153 -23.03 1.50 9.19
CA PRO A 153 -23.60 2.22 8.06
C PRO A 153 -22.63 3.24 7.45
N TYR A 154 -22.25 3.00 6.18
CA TYR A 154 -21.38 3.79 5.32
C TYR A 154 -19.87 3.69 5.53
N THR A 155 -19.32 3.02 6.56
CA THR A 155 -17.87 2.92 6.78
C THR A 155 -17.48 1.69 7.60
N PHE A 156 -16.17 1.39 7.64
CA PHE A 156 -15.58 0.33 8.45
C PHE A 156 -14.91 0.94 9.68
N TYR A 157 -15.21 0.42 10.86
CA TYR A 157 -14.61 0.80 12.13
C TYR A 157 -13.75 -0.33 12.71
N PRO A 158 -12.65 -0.02 13.43
CA PRO A 158 -11.88 -1.02 14.13
C PRO A 158 -12.73 -1.82 15.11
N SER A 159 -12.79 -3.13 14.96
CA SER A 159 -13.49 -4.03 15.87
C SER A 159 -12.53 -4.92 16.65
N SER A 160 -11.21 -4.75 16.45
CA SER A 160 -10.15 -5.37 17.22
C SER A 160 -8.99 -4.40 17.46
N PRO A 161 -8.12 -4.69 18.45
CA PRO A 161 -6.80 -4.08 18.49
C PRO A 161 -5.97 -4.49 17.27
N ILE A 162 -4.84 -3.83 17.07
CA ILE A 162 -3.88 -4.23 16.04
C ILE A 162 -3.00 -5.35 16.62
N PHE A 163 -2.96 -6.48 15.94
CA PHE A 163 -2.11 -7.61 16.28
C PHE A 163 -0.84 -7.55 15.46
N TYR A 164 0.30 -7.66 16.13
CA TYR A 164 1.62 -7.66 15.50
C TYR A 164 2.24 -9.05 15.60
N TYR A 165 2.83 -9.51 14.49
CA TYR A 165 3.47 -10.81 14.38
C TYR A 165 4.85 -10.66 13.78
N GLU A 166 5.80 -11.42 14.31
CA GLU A 166 7.18 -11.47 13.82
C GLU A 166 7.62 -12.92 13.58
N GLY A 167 8.60 -13.09 12.70
CA GLY A 167 9.22 -14.37 12.39
C GLY A 167 8.23 -15.42 11.88
N GLU A 168 8.13 -16.56 12.58
CA GLU A 168 7.32 -17.70 12.15
C GLU A 168 5.82 -17.37 12.05
N LYS A 169 5.27 -16.66 13.04
CA LYS A 169 3.86 -16.25 13.03
C LYS A 169 3.52 -15.29 11.90
N ALA A 170 4.43 -14.40 11.55
CA ALA A 170 4.24 -13.51 10.38
C ALA A 170 4.21 -14.31 9.08
N ARG A 171 5.03 -15.37 8.99
CA ARG A 171 5.05 -16.30 7.87
C ARG A 171 3.76 -17.10 7.75
N GLU A 172 3.24 -17.59 8.86
CA GLU A 172 1.96 -18.31 8.91
C GLU A 172 0.80 -17.45 8.47
N LEU A 173 0.69 -16.21 8.97
CA LEU A 173 -0.33 -15.27 8.54
C LEU A 173 -0.24 -15.01 7.03
N LYS A 174 0.96 -14.84 6.47
CA LYS A 174 1.13 -14.62 5.04
C LYS A 174 0.69 -15.83 4.21
N LEU A 175 1.01 -17.06 4.65
CA LEU A 175 0.56 -18.28 3.97
C LEU A 175 -0.96 -18.39 4.02
N TYR A 176 -1.56 -18.21 5.18
CA TYR A 176 -3.00 -18.15 5.36
C TYR A 176 -3.67 -17.18 4.39
N VAL A 177 -3.11 -15.95 4.31
CA VAL A 177 -3.60 -14.90 3.40
C VAL A 177 -3.39 -15.25 1.92
N ALA A 178 -2.35 -16.01 1.57
CA ALA A 178 -2.07 -16.42 0.18
C ALA A 178 -3.03 -17.51 -0.31
N GLU A 179 -3.53 -18.35 0.58
CA GLU A 179 -4.52 -19.41 0.27
C GLU A 179 -5.93 -18.85 0.06
N MET A 180 -6.19 -17.66 0.60
CA MET A 180 -7.44 -16.92 0.35
C MET A 180 -7.38 -16.22 -1.02
N LYS A 181 -7.91 -16.88 -2.04
CA LYS A 181 -8.06 -16.32 -3.39
C LYS A 181 -9.49 -15.96 -3.70
#